data_e7ed5ff4ad4ed60cf199aeef95f97787
#
_entry.id   e7ed5ff4ad4ed60cf199aeef95f97787
#
_cell.length_a   1.000
_cell.length_b   1.000
_cell.length_c   1.000
_cell.angle_alpha   90.00
_cell.angle_beta   90.00
_cell.angle_gamma   90.00
#
_symmetry.space_group_name_H-M   'P 1'
#
loop_
_entity.id
_entity.type
_entity.pdbx_description
1 polymer ?
#
loop_
_entity_poly.entity_id
_entity_poly.type
_entity_poly.pdbx_seq_one_letter_code
_entity_poly.pdbx_strand_id
1 'polypeptide(L)'
;MNLLLVDDEAFALEALEHAINWKSLGIDQVFTCGNIKAARQICQESDIQIMICDIEMPNGTGLDLAKWLSENYPDLLILFLTCHSDFSFAKEAISYHAFAYLLKPFDIEEISQAVKEAVQQSR
;
A
#
# COMPACT_ATOMS: atom_id res chain seq x y z
N MET A 1 8.83 -5.85 -10.64
CA MET A 1 7.88 -5.95 -9.52
C MET A 1 6.62 -5.16 -9.81
N ASN A 2 5.50 -5.62 -9.28
CA ASN A 2 4.22 -4.96 -9.45
C ASN A 2 3.75 -4.37 -8.13
N LEU A 3 3.11 -3.21 -8.20
CA LEU A 3 2.65 -2.48 -7.03
C LEU A 3 1.16 -2.16 -7.18
N LEU A 4 0.42 -2.28 -6.08
CA LEU A 4 -0.99 -1.95 -6.03
C LEU A 4 -1.21 -0.76 -5.11
N LEU A 5 -1.93 0.26 -5.62
CA LEU A 5 -2.38 1.42 -4.84
C LEU A 5 -3.85 1.23 -4.49
N VAL A 6 -4.18 1.35 -3.21
CA VAL A 6 -5.55 1.18 -2.71
C VAL A 6 -5.97 2.43 -1.94
N ASP A 7 -6.95 3.15 -2.45
CA ASP A 7 -7.51 4.33 -1.80
C ASP A 7 -8.90 4.58 -2.39
N ASP A 8 -9.88 4.90 -1.55
CA ASP A 8 -11.24 5.19 -2.00
C ASP A 8 -11.40 6.56 -2.65
N GLU A 9 -10.40 7.43 -2.53
CA GLU A 9 -10.40 8.75 -3.16
C GLU A 9 -9.68 8.69 -4.51
N ALA A 10 -10.45 8.85 -5.59
CA ALA A 10 -9.90 8.76 -6.95
C ALA A 10 -8.81 9.79 -7.21
N PHE A 11 -8.96 11.01 -6.67
CA PHE A 11 -7.94 12.05 -6.84
C PHE A 11 -6.64 11.69 -6.14
N ALA A 12 -6.72 11.06 -4.98
CA ALA A 12 -5.53 10.63 -4.24
C ALA A 12 -4.77 9.55 -5.02
N LEU A 13 -5.49 8.57 -5.57
CA LEU A 13 -4.90 7.53 -6.41
C LEU A 13 -4.20 8.11 -7.63
N GLU A 14 -4.89 8.99 -8.35
CA GLU A 14 -4.35 9.60 -9.55
C GLU A 14 -3.12 10.45 -9.25
N ALA A 15 -3.20 11.26 -8.20
CA ALA A 15 -2.09 12.10 -7.80
C ALA A 15 -0.85 11.27 -7.46
N LEU A 16 -1.03 10.19 -6.70
CA LEU A 16 0.08 9.34 -6.29
C LEU A 16 0.64 8.56 -7.49
N GLU A 17 -0.21 8.03 -8.34
CA GLU A 17 0.20 7.29 -9.53
C GLU A 17 1.07 8.14 -10.46
N HIS A 18 0.72 9.42 -10.63
CA HIS A 18 1.43 10.31 -11.55
C HIS A 18 2.61 11.06 -10.91
N ALA A 19 2.67 11.12 -9.58
CA ALA A 19 3.69 11.89 -8.88
C ALA A 19 5.05 11.19 -8.81
N ILE A 20 5.06 9.86 -8.94
CA ILE A 20 6.25 9.06 -8.70
C ILE A 20 6.69 8.34 -9.97
N ASN A 21 7.99 8.34 -10.23
CA ASN A 21 8.57 7.56 -11.32
C ASN A 21 8.80 6.13 -10.85
N TRP A 22 7.76 5.33 -10.94
CA TRP A 22 7.75 3.96 -10.42
C TRP A 22 8.82 3.07 -11.06
N LYS A 23 9.05 3.24 -12.36
CA LYS A 23 10.06 2.44 -13.06
C LYS A 23 11.46 2.65 -12.52
N SER A 24 11.77 3.90 -12.13
CA SER A 24 13.08 4.20 -11.56
C SER A 24 13.28 3.52 -10.19
N LEU A 25 12.19 3.13 -9.54
CA LEU A 25 12.21 2.45 -8.25
C LEU A 25 12.20 0.92 -8.38
N GLY A 26 12.11 0.38 -9.59
CA GLY A 26 12.06 -1.05 -9.83
C GLY A 26 10.66 -1.61 -9.97
N ILE A 27 9.65 -0.76 -10.13
CA ILE A 27 8.26 -1.17 -10.31
C ILE A 27 7.92 -1.21 -11.80
N ASP A 28 7.47 -2.36 -12.27
CA ASP A 28 7.14 -2.57 -13.69
C ASP A 28 5.72 -2.14 -14.01
N GLN A 29 4.76 -2.48 -13.16
CA GLN A 29 3.36 -2.14 -13.33
C GLN A 29 2.76 -1.62 -12.04
N VAL A 30 1.89 -0.62 -12.16
CA VAL A 30 1.13 -0.06 -11.04
C VAL A 30 -0.34 -0.31 -11.29
N PHE A 31 -0.97 -1.02 -10.35
CA PHE A 31 -2.41 -1.26 -10.34
C PHE A 31 -3.05 -0.31 -9.34
N THR A 32 -4.29 0.08 -9.59
CA THR A 32 -5.05 0.94 -8.67
C THR A 32 -6.43 0.37 -8.43
N CYS A 33 -6.94 0.55 -7.22
CA CYS A 33 -8.32 0.21 -6.91
C CYS A 33 -8.82 1.04 -5.71
N GLY A 34 -10.13 1.06 -5.52
CA GLY A 34 -10.77 1.92 -4.54
C GLY A 34 -11.41 1.23 -3.35
N ASN A 35 -11.24 -0.08 -3.20
CA ASN A 35 -11.85 -0.80 -2.08
C ASN A 35 -11.12 -2.11 -1.79
N ILE A 36 -11.40 -2.69 -0.63
CA ILE A 36 -10.75 -3.90 -0.13
C ILE A 36 -11.05 -5.11 -1.01
N LYS A 37 -12.30 -5.24 -1.45
CA LYS A 37 -12.72 -6.38 -2.28
C LYS A 37 -11.94 -6.40 -3.61
N ALA A 38 -11.84 -5.25 -4.25
CA ALA A 38 -11.08 -5.14 -5.50
C ALA A 38 -9.59 -5.42 -5.27
N ALA A 39 -9.05 -4.96 -4.14
CA ALA A 39 -7.65 -5.22 -3.80
C ALA A 39 -7.38 -6.71 -3.64
N ARG A 40 -8.25 -7.43 -2.96
CA ARG A 40 -8.12 -8.88 -2.81
C ARG A 40 -8.17 -9.60 -4.16
N GLN A 41 -9.09 -9.17 -5.02
CA GLN A 41 -9.24 -9.75 -6.35
C GLN A 41 -7.99 -9.54 -7.19
N ILE A 42 -7.42 -8.34 -7.18
CA ILE A 42 -6.19 -8.04 -7.91
C ILE A 42 -5.03 -8.90 -7.41
N CYS A 43 -4.91 -9.07 -6.09
CA CYS A 43 -3.88 -9.93 -5.52
C CYS A 43 -4.02 -11.40 -5.95
N GLN A 44 -5.26 -11.86 -6.14
CA GLN A 44 -5.52 -13.24 -6.58
C GLN A 44 -5.26 -13.44 -8.08
N GLU A 45 -5.48 -12.41 -8.89
CA GLU A 45 -5.37 -12.51 -10.35
C GLU A 45 -4.02 -12.05 -10.89
N SER A 46 -3.29 -11.25 -10.12
CA SER A 46 -2.01 -10.65 -10.53
C SER A 46 -0.96 -10.87 -9.48
N ASP A 47 0.30 -10.88 -9.90
CA ASP A 47 1.43 -11.09 -9.01
C ASP A 47 1.86 -9.74 -8.43
N ILE A 48 1.42 -9.43 -7.21
CA ILE A 48 1.67 -8.17 -6.52
C ILE A 48 2.70 -8.39 -5.40
N GLN A 49 3.77 -7.62 -5.40
CA GLN A 49 4.82 -7.70 -4.39
C GLN A 49 4.72 -6.60 -3.33
N ILE A 50 4.21 -5.42 -3.72
CA ILE A 50 4.16 -4.26 -2.85
C ILE A 50 2.78 -3.62 -2.95
N MET A 51 2.22 -3.19 -1.81
CA MET A 51 0.94 -2.50 -1.75
C MET A 51 1.07 -1.22 -0.95
N ILE A 52 0.50 -0.13 -1.45
CA ILE A 52 0.32 1.12 -0.70
C ILE A 52 -1.18 1.27 -0.49
N CYS A 53 -1.62 1.31 0.75
CA CYS A 53 -3.03 1.25 1.10
C CYS A 53 -3.41 2.33 2.12
N ASP A 54 -4.53 3.02 1.86
CA ASP A 54 -5.15 3.88 2.87
C ASP A 54 -5.80 2.99 3.94
N ILE A 55 -5.67 3.38 5.20
CA ILE A 55 -6.26 2.62 6.30
C ILE A 55 -7.77 2.76 6.34
N GLU A 56 -8.29 3.97 6.22
CA GLU A 56 -9.73 4.23 6.32
C GLU A 56 -10.42 4.22 4.97
N MET A 57 -11.30 3.24 4.78
CA MET A 57 -12.14 3.13 3.59
C MET A 57 -13.54 2.72 4.00
N PRO A 58 -14.60 3.11 3.23
CA PRO A 58 -15.99 2.96 3.66
C PRO A 58 -16.44 1.55 4.02
N ASN A 59 -15.96 0.53 3.35
CA ASN A 59 -16.44 -0.85 3.51
C ASN A 59 -15.39 -1.78 4.10
N GLY A 60 -14.62 -1.26 5.06
CA GLY A 60 -13.57 -2.00 5.72
C GLY A 60 -12.34 -1.14 5.88
N THR A 61 -11.37 -1.61 6.62
CA THR A 61 -10.14 -0.87 6.85
C THR A 61 -8.97 -1.53 6.13
N GLY A 62 -7.92 -0.73 5.88
CA GLY A 62 -6.67 -1.28 5.38
C GLY A 62 -6.05 -2.28 6.34
N LEU A 63 -6.39 -2.20 7.64
CA LEU A 63 -5.93 -3.17 8.64
C LEU A 63 -6.55 -4.55 8.42
N ASP A 64 -7.82 -4.62 8.03
CA ASP A 64 -8.46 -5.88 7.66
C ASP A 64 -7.77 -6.51 6.45
N LEU A 65 -7.41 -5.68 5.48
CA LEU A 65 -6.68 -6.14 4.30
C LEU A 65 -5.28 -6.64 4.69
N ALA A 66 -4.60 -5.93 5.59
CA ALA A 66 -3.27 -6.35 6.05
C ALA A 66 -3.32 -7.71 6.75
N LYS A 67 -4.35 -7.94 7.55
CA LYS A 67 -4.55 -9.22 8.22
C LYS A 67 -4.73 -10.35 7.20
N TRP A 68 -5.60 -10.13 6.21
CA TRP A 68 -5.83 -11.10 5.15
C TRP A 68 -4.55 -11.39 4.35
N LEU A 69 -3.77 -10.35 4.05
CA LEU A 69 -2.50 -10.50 3.33
C LEU A 69 -1.49 -11.30 4.14
N SER A 70 -1.40 -11.06 5.45
CA SER A 70 -0.46 -11.78 6.29
C SER A 70 -0.75 -13.27 6.33
N GLU A 71 -2.01 -13.65 6.16
CA GLU A 71 -2.45 -15.06 6.16
C GLU A 71 -2.31 -15.72 4.78
N ASN A 72 -2.48 -14.96 3.70
CA ASN A 72 -2.56 -15.51 2.35
C ASN A 72 -1.37 -15.17 1.45
N TYR A 73 -0.73 -14.03 1.69
CA TYR A 73 0.41 -13.53 0.89
C TYR A 73 1.48 -12.95 1.82
N PRO A 74 2.12 -13.78 2.65
CA PRO A 74 3.03 -13.28 3.69
C PRO A 74 4.26 -12.55 3.16
N ASP A 75 4.62 -12.77 1.90
CA ASP A 75 5.78 -12.10 1.31
C ASP A 75 5.45 -10.74 0.67
N LEU A 76 4.16 -10.42 0.53
CA LEU A 76 3.73 -9.13 0.01
C LEU A 76 3.96 -8.07 1.07
N LEU A 77 4.65 -6.98 0.69
CA LEU A 77 4.96 -5.88 1.62
C LEU A 77 3.88 -4.81 1.51
N ILE A 78 3.27 -4.45 2.64
CA ILE A 78 2.23 -3.42 2.69
C ILE A 78 2.76 -2.16 3.36
N LEU A 79 2.53 -1.01 2.71
CA LEU A 79 2.81 0.32 3.22
C LEU A 79 1.47 1.03 3.42
N PHE A 80 1.23 1.53 4.63
CA PHE A 80 0.01 2.29 4.90
C PHE A 80 0.25 3.78 4.68
N LEU A 81 -0.73 4.44 4.05
CA LEU A 81 -0.73 5.87 3.83
C LEU A 81 -2.04 6.41 4.38
N THR A 82 -1.99 7.22 5.44
CA THR A 82 -3.17 7.64 6.18
C THR A 82 -3.05 9.07 6.67
N CYS A 83 -4.18 9.75 6.85
CA CYS A 83 -4.22 11.07 7.49
C CYS A 83 -4.27 10.99 9.01
N HIS A 84 -4.27 9.79 9.58
CA HIS A 84 -4.33 9.60 11.02
C HIS A 84 -2.95 9.43 11.64
N SER A 85 -2.65 10.29 12.62
CA SER A 85 -1.46 10.14 13.46
C SER A 85 -1.75 9.31 14.70
N ASP A 86 -2.87 8.59 14.71
CA ASP A 86 -3.31 7.81 15.87
C ASP A 86 -2.36 6.63 16.11
N PHE A 87 -1.80 6.61 17.31
CA PHE A 87 -0.86 5.59 17.74
C PHE A 87 -1.47 4.18 17.69
N SER A 88 -2.77 4.04 17.94
CA SER A 88 -3.43 2.74 17.92
C SER A 88 -3.44 2.11 16.52
N PHE A 89 -3.66 2.91 15.47
CA PHE A 89 -3.57 2.41 14.09
C PHE A 89 -2.16 1.96 13.74
N ALA A 90 -1.17 2.75 14.12
CA ALA A 90 0.23 2.41 13.86
C ALA A 90 0.61 1.09 14.56
N LYS A 91 0.17 0.91 15.80
CA LYS A 91 0.43 -0.29 16.57
C LYS A 91 -0.19 -1.52 15.93
N GLU A 92 -1.44 -1.43 15.47
CA GLU A 92 -2.10 -2.53 14.78
C GLU A 92 -1.42 -2.83 13.43
N ALA A 93 -1.02 -1.82 12.69
CA ALA A 93 -0.32 -2.00 11.43
C ALA A 93 0.97 -2.77 11.63
N ILE A 94 1.72 -2.45 12.67
CA ILE A 94 2.94 -3.18 13.02
C ILE A 94 2.64 -4.64 13.38
N SER A 95 1.53 -4.90 14.08
CA SER A 95 1.16 -6.27 14.48
C SER A 95 0.82 -7.15 13.27
N TYR A 96 0.43 -6.57 12.13
CA TYR A 96 0.18 -7.30 10.89
C TYR A 96 1.36 -7.21 9.92
N HIS A 97 2.56 -6.90 10.42
CA HIS A 97 3.80 -6.86 9.65
C HIS A 97 3.82 -5.81 8.52
N ALA A 98 3.16 -4.65 8.76
CA ALA A 98 3.25 -3.54 7.81
C ALA A 98 4.72 -3.13 7.64
N PHE A 99 5.13 -2.93 6.39
CA PHE A 99 6.49 -2.50 6.09
C PHE A 99 6.73 -1.05 6.48
N ALA A 100 5.74 -0.19 6.28
CA ALA A 100 5.83 1.22 6.61
C ALA A 100 4.45 1.79 6.95
N TYR A 101 4.44 2.90 7.69
CA TYR A 101 3.26 3.64 8.08
C TYR A 101 3.54 5.12 7.82
N LEU A 102 2.94 5.66 6.75
CA LEU A 102 3.22 6.99 6.26
C LEU A 102 1.99 7.89 6.42
N LEU A 103 2.21 9.18 6.69
CA LEU A 103 1.13 10.13 6.93
C LEU A 103 0.82 10.96 5.69
N LYS A 104 -0.47 11.27 5.49
CA LYS A 104 -0.93 12.25 4.52
C LYS A 104 -0.89 13.66 5.13
N PRO A 105 -0.68 14.71 4.35
CA PRO A 105 -0.41 14.69 2.90
C PRO A 105 0.93 14.02 2.61
N PHE A 106 0.98 13.28 1.51
CA PHE A 106 2.17 12.51 1.22
C PHE A 106 3.33 13.39 0.74
N ASP A 107 4.54 12.98 1.11
CA ASP A 107 5.78 13.53 0.62
C ASP A 107 6.34 12.55 -0.43
N ILE A 108 6.53 13.03 -1.66
CA ILE A 108 6.99 12.19 -2.76
C ILE A 108 8.32 11.51 -2.43
N GLU A 109 9.25 12.24 -1.82
CA GLU A 109 10.56 11.68 -1.48
C GLU A 109 10.46 10.59 -0.42
N GLU A 110 9.62 10.81 0.59
CA GLU A 110 9.40 9.84 1.67
C GLU A 110 8.78 8.55 1.13
N ILE A 111 7.74 8.66 0.29
CA ILE A 111 7.11 7.50 -0.32
C ILE A 111 8.09 6.79 -1.26
N SER A 112 8.81 7.54 -2.08
CA SER A 112 9.77 6.97 -3.02
C SER A 112 10.87 6.19 -2.28
N GLN A 113 11.35 6.73 -1.17
CA GLN A 113 12.37 6.05 -0.36
C GLN A 113 11.81 4.77 0.26
N ALA A 114 10.58 4.83 0.81
CA ALA A 114 9.95 3.66 1.40
C ALA A 114 9.72 2.55 0.36
N VAL A 115 9.27 2.91 -0.83
CA VAL A 115 9.07 1.96 -1.94
C VAL A 115 10.41 1.36 -2.37
N LYS A 116 11.45 2.17 -2.48
CA LYS A 116 12.78 1.70 -2.84
C LYS A 116 13.28 0.66 -1.83
N GLU A 117 13.11 0.92 -0.56
CA GLU A 117 13.49 -0.02 0.50
C GLU A 117 12.66 -1.31 0.43
N ALA A 118 11.36 -1.20 0.16
CA ALA A 118 10.48 -2.35 0.00
C ALA A 118 10.90 -3.21 -1.19
N VAL A 119 11.25 -2.59 -2.32
CA VAL A 119 11.76 -3.31 -3.50
C VAL A 119 13.03 -4.09 -3.16
N GLN A 120 13.94 -3.46 -2.43
CA GLN A 120 15.19 -4.11 -2.03
C GLN A 120 14.93 -5.31 -1.10
N GLN A 121 14.01 -5.18 -0.16
CA GLN A 121 13.67 -6.25 0.76
C GLN A 121 12.94 -7.41 0.06
N SER A 122 12.11 -7.09 -0.94
CA SER A 122 11.33 -8.09 -1.67
C SER A 122 12.15 -8.96 -2.62
N ARG A 123 13.33 -8.53 -2.97
CA ARG A 123 14.22 -9.27 -3.87
C ARG A 123 14.86 -10.48 -3.22
#